data_a7bc549a9e4ce0e342a99bac6b40129e
#
_entry.id   a7bc549a9e4ce0e342a99bac6b40129e
#
_cell.length_a   1.000
_cell.length_b   1.000
_cell.length_c   1.000
_cell.angle_alpha   90.00
_cell.angle_beta   90.00
_cell.angle_gamma   90.00
#
_symmetry.space_group_name_H-M   'P 1'
#
loop_
_entity.id
_entity.type
_entity.pdbx_description
1 polymer ?
#
loop_
_entity_poly.entity_id
_entity_poly.type
_entity_poly.pdbx_seq_one_letter_code
_entity_poly.pdbx_strand_id
1 'polypeptide(L)'
;ITILDQVFPEYSDLFSDTFGVTSKELLSKYPLPENMLEVSTKELTSLLNKASKGRFGIGKAQEIKEYATKSFGISFAKETFSFQIKQIINQISFIESQLKELEKEITNILKTLNSEITTITGIGDILGASILGEIGDISRFEKASQLVAFAGLDVAINQSGEFTGTEMKITKRGSPYLRRSIWIAATIACFKDPALSVYYKKLIDRGKKHLTAVGAVARKMCNIIFSVLKNKKPYTPNI
;
A
#
# COMPACT_ATOMS: atom_id res chain seq x y z
N ILE A 1 8.88 -8.35 -14.70
CA ILE A 1 7.79 -8.71 -15.62
C ILE A 1 8.36 -8.95 -17.01
N THR A 2 8.96 -7.99 -17.68
CA THR A 2 9.42 -8.10 -19.08
C THR A 2 10.22 -9.37 -19.42
N ILE A 3 11.07 -9.86 -18.51
CA ILE A 3 11.83 -11.09 -18.71
C ILE A 3 10.92 -12.32 -18.59
N LEU A 4 10.01 -12.33 -17.61
CA LEU A 4 9.03 -13.41 -17.48
C LEU A 4 8.10 -13.46 -18.69
N ASP A 5 7.65 -12.32 -19.20
CA ASP A 5 6.79 -12.25 -20.38
C ASP A 5 7.48 -12.82 -21.64
N GLN A 6 8.81 -12.82 -21.67
CA GLN A 6 9.58 -13.43 -22.76
C GLN A 6 9.70 -14.95 -22.65
N VAL A 7 9.95 -15.46 -21.44
CA VAL A 7 10.24 -16.88 -21.24
C VAL A 7 9.03 -17.71 -20.78
N PHE A 8 8.06 -17.06 -20.10
CA PHE A 8 6.84 -17.66 -19.62
C PHE A 8 5.70 -16.64 -19.60
N PRO A 9 5.17 -16.23 -20.76
CA PRO A 9 4.14 -15.18 -20.87
C PRO A 9 2.92 -15.41 -19.98
N GLU A 10 2.52 -16.65 -19.80
CA GLU A 10 1.32 -17.03 -19.04
C GLU A 10 1.55 -17.03 -17.54
N TYR A 11 2.78 -16.78 -17.06
CA TYR A 11 3.11 -16.84 -15.65
C TYR A 11 2.31 -15.85 -14.78
N SER A 12 1.97 -14.68 -15.35
CA SER A 12 1.21 -13.64 -14.65
C SER A 12 -0.20 -14.10 -14.24
N ASP A 13 -0.77 -15.08 -14.93
CA ASP A 13 -2.10 -15.62 -14.66
C ASP A 13 -2.10 -16.62 -13.48
N LEU A 14 -0.93 -17.15 -13.13
CA LEU A 14 -0.78 -18.15 -12.08
C LEU A 14 -0.95 -17.57 -10.67
N PHE A 15 -0.64 -16.31 -10.45
CA PHE A 15 -0.66 -15.68 -9.13
C PHE A 15 -1.27 -14.30 -9.20
N SER A 16 -2.10 -13.95 -8.21
CA SER A 16 -2.65 -12.60 -8.07
C SER A 16 -1.58 -11.52 -7.84
N ASP A 17 -0.42 -11.94 -7.32
CA ASP A 17 0.79 -11.13 -7.20
C ASP A 17 1.96 -11.95 -7.76
N THR A 18 2.42 -11.54 -8.94
CA THR A 18 3.52 -12.21 -9.68
C THR A 18 4.82 -12.27 -8.88
N PHE A 19 5.04 -11.35 -7.95
CA PHE A 19 6.21 -11.32 -7.07
C PHE A 19 5.88 -11.51 -5.60
N GLY A 20 4.72 -12.10 -5.31
CA GLY A 20 4.34 -12.51 -3.97
C GLY A 20 5.27 -13.62 -3.43
N VAL A 21 5.22 -13.86 -2.12
CA VAL A 21 6.14 -14.77 -1.42
C VAL A 21 6.24 -16.13 -2.09
N THR A 22 5.09 -16.74 -2.45
CA THR A 22 5.06 -18.09 -3.05
C THR A 22 5.64 -18.10 -4.46
N SER A 23 5.31 -17.07 -5.25
CA SER A 23 5.84 -16.94 -6.62
C SER A 23 7.35 -16.72 -6.62
N LYS A 24 7.87 -15.86 -5.74
CA LYS A 24 9.33 -15.65 -5.60
C LYS A 24 10.06 -16.95 -5.21
N GLU A 25 9.51 -17.70 -4.29
CA GLU A 25 10.09 -18.99 -3.88
C GLU A 25 10.08 -19.99 -5.05
N LEU A 26 9.02 -20.01 -5.85
CA LEU A 26 8.93 -20.84 -7.05
C LEU A 26 9.97 -20.42 -8.09
N LEU A 27 10.03 -19.13 -8.46
CA LEU A 27 10.96 -18.61 -9.46
C LEU A 27 12.42 -18.69 -9.02
N SER A 28 12.72 -18.62 -7.74
CA SER A 28 14.09 -18.77 -7.24
C SER A 28 14.64 -20.19 -7.49
N LYS A 29 13.78 -21.21 -7.40
CA LYS A 29 14.14 -22.61 -7.61
C LYS A 29 13.94 -23.08 -9.04
N TYR A 30 12.82 -22.72 -9.64
CA TYR A 30 12.36 -23.14 -10.94
C TYR A 30 12.03 -21.92 -11.83
N PRO A 31 13.02 -21.19 -12.32
CA PRO A 31 12.82 -19.91 -13.02
C PRO A 31 12.18 -20.02 -14.40
N LEU A 32 12.24 -21.21 -15.01
CA LEU A 32 11.76 -21.46 -16.38
C LEU A 32 10.63 -22.49 -16.39
N PRO A 33 9.75 -22.49 -17.42
CA PRO A 33 8.70 -23.49 -17.58
C PRO A 33 9.25 -24.93 -17.55
N GLU A 34 10.37 -25.18 -18.22
CA GLU A 34 11.00 -26.50 -18.28
C GLU A 34 11.40 -26.98 -16.90
N ASN A 35 11.97 -26.13 -16.06
CA ASN A 35 12.33 -26.51 -14.69
C ASN A 35 11.10 -26.93 -13.86
N MET A 36 9.95 -26.26 -14.12
CA MET A 36 8.69 -26.59 -13.44
C MET A 36 8.09 -27.91 -13.97
N LEU A 37 8.38 -28.28 -15.22
CA LEU A 37 7.97 -29.57 -15.80
C LEU A 37 8.84 -30.74 -15.30
N GLU A 38 10.15 -30.53 -15.18
CA GLU A 38 11.12 -31.55 -14.75
C GLU A 38 10.91 -31.96 -13.29
N VAL A 39 10.55 -31.01 -12.42
CA VAL A 39 10.33 -31.32 -11.00
C VAL A 39 9.08 -32.19 -10.79
N SER A 40 9.12 -33.12 -9.85
CA SER A 40 7.96 -33.95 -9.53
C SER A 40 6.78 -33.10 -9.00
N THR A 41 5.54 -33.50 -9.34
CA THR A 41 4.34 -32.81 -8.82
C THR A 41 4.30 -32.81 -7.31
N LYS A 42 4.79 -33.87 -6.66
CA LYS A 42 4.86 -33.97 -5.18
C LYS A 42 5.82 -32.93 -4.59
N GLU A 43 6.98 -32.74 -5.18
CA GLU A 43 7.98 -31.76 -4.74
C GLU A 43 7.49 -30.33 -4.98
N LEU A 44 6.93 -30.06 -6.16
CA LEU A 44 6.31 -28.77 -6.47
C LEU A 44 5.18 -28.43 -5.49
N THR A 45 4.31 -29.41 -5.18
CA THR A 45 3.24 -29.25 -4.19
C THR A 45 3.80 -28.92 -2.81
N SER A 46 4.86 -29.62 -2.38
CA SER A 46 5.50 -29.38 -1.07
C SER A 46 6.07 -27.97 -0.97
N LEU A 47 6.75 -27.50 -2.02
CA LEU A 47 7.27 -26.13 -2.10
C LEU A 47 6.15 -25.10 -2.00
N LEU A 48 5.11 -25.24 -2.82
CA LEU A 48 3.98 -24.31 -2.86
C LEU A 48 3.23 -24.27 -1.53
N ASN A 49 2.98 -25.43 -0.93
CA ASN A 49 2.30 -25.54 0.35
C ASN A 49 3.07 -24.85 1.47
N LYS A 50 4.39 -25.12 1.56
CA LYS A 50 5.28 -24.47 2.54
C LYS A 50 5.32 -22.94 2.36
N ALA A 51 5.54 -22.47 1.13
CA ALA A 51 5.67 -21.04 0.84
C ALA A 51 4.36 -20.26 1.04
N SER A 52 3.21 -20.91 0.80
CA SER A 52 1.89 -20.31 0.94
C SER A 52 1.23 -20.52 2.30
N LYS A 53 1.92 -21.19 3.24
CA LYS A 53 1.37 -21.58 4.56
C LYS A 53 0.09 -22.43 4.43
N GLY A 54 0.09 -23.39 3.51
CA GLY A 54 -1.02 -24.31 3.29
C GLY A 54 -2.07 -23.86 2.28
N ARG A 55 -1.97 -22.64 1.73
CA ARG A 55 -2.97 -22.08 0.80
C ARG A 55 -2.97 -22.79 -0.56
N PHE A 56 -1.79 -23.16 -1.07
CA PHE A 56 -1.63 -23.83 -2.35
C PHE A 56 -1.24 -25.30 -2.18
N GLY A 57 -1.99 -26.18 -2.82
CA GLY A 57 -1.81 -27.62 -2.78
C GLY A 57 -1.55 -28.23 -4.18
N ILE A 58 -1.88 -29.50 -4.34
CA ILE A 58 -1.65 -30.27 -5.56
C ILE A 58 -2.33 -29.67 -6.79
N GLY A 59 -3.54 -29.11 -6.64
CA GLY A 59 -4.25 -28.46 -7.76
C GLY A 59 -3.44 -27.29 -8.35
N LYS A 60 -2.80 -26.47 -7.51
CA LYS A 60 -1.95 -25.37 -8.00
C LYS A 60 -0.67 -25.88 -8.68
N ALA A 61 -0.10 -26.96 -8.19
CA ALA A 61 1.06 -27.60 -8.83
C ALA A 61 0.72 -28.17 -10.21
N GLN A 62 -0.46 -28.77 -10.35
CA GLN A 62 -0.96 -29.26 -11.64
C GLN A 62 -1.24 -28.12 -12.61
N GLU A 63 -1.89 -27.05 -12.15
CA GLU A 63 -2.14 -25.84 -12.93
C GLU A 63 -0.83 -25.24 -13.48
N ILE A 64 0.20 -25.08 -12.64
CA ILE A 64 1.51 -24.59 -13.05
C ILE A 64 2.12 -25.46 -14.15
N LYS A 65 2.07 -26.78 -14.00
CA LYS A 65 2.58 -27.72 -15.00
C LYS A 65 1.79 -27.66 -16.31
N GLU A 66 0.49 -27.50 -16.23
CA GLU A 66 -0.35 -27.32 -17.43
C GLU A 66 0.02 -26.05 -18.20
N TYR A 67 0.15 -24.92 -17.50
CA TYR A 67 0.59 -23.65 -18.10
C TYR A 67 2.02 -23.78 -18.67
N ALA A 68 2.94 -24.37 -17.91
CA ALA A 68 4.30 -24.61 -18.39
C ALA A 68 4.37 -25.49 -19.65
N THR A 69 3.46 -26.49 -19.79
CA THR A 69 3.37 -27.33 -20.99
C THR A 69 2.87 -26.57 -22.20
N LYS A 70 1.97 -25.62 -22.00
CA LYS A 70 1.34 -24.81 -23.08
C LYS A 70 2.12 -23.55 -23.41
N SER A 71 3.16 -23.23 -22.62
CA SER A 71 3.90 -21.98 -22.79
C SER A 71 4.58 -21.89 -24.16
N PHE A 72 4.47 -20.71 -24.76
CA PHE A 72 5.10 -20.36 -26.04
C PHE A 72 6.26 -19.36 -25.88
N GLY A 73 6.81 -19.26 -24.68
CA GLY A 73 7.97 -18.40 -24.40
C GLY A 73 9.20 -18.74 -25.21
N ILE A 74 10.18 -17.84 -25.19
CA ILE A 74 11.44 -17.98 -25.89
C ILE A 74 12.20 -19.19 -25.38
N SER A 75 12.65 -20.07 -26.30
CA SER A 75 13.36 -21.32 -25.97
C SER A 75 14.87 -21.24 -26.07
N PHE A 76 15.42 -20.14 -26.60
CA PHE A 76 16.88 -19.93 -26.72
C PHE A 76 17.40 -19.14 -25.51
N ALA A 77 18.72 -19.19 -25.24
CA ALA A 77 19.40 -18.49 -24.14
C ALA A 77 18.81 -18.75 -22.74
N LYS A 78 18.25 -19.93 -22.51
CA LYS A 78 17.55 -20.32 -21.27
C LYS A 78 18.39 -20.11 -20.00
N GLU A 79 19.67 -20.46 -20.04
CA GLU A 79 20.59 -20.28 -18.92
C GLU A 79 20.74 -18.80 -18.54
N THR A 80 20.82 -17.93 -19.55
CA THR A 80 20.92 -16.48 -19.32
C THR A 80 19.65 -15.94 -18.68
N PHE A 81 18.48 -16.31 -19.18
CA PHE A 81 17.21 -15.89 -18.59
C PHE A 81 17.00 -16.48 -17.19
N SER A 82 17.32 -17.73 -16.98
CA SER A 82 17.30 -18.37 -15.65
C SER A 82 18.17 -17.63 -14.66
N PHE A 83 19.39 -17.28 -15.05
CA PHE A 83 20.31 -16.50 -14.24
C PHE A 83 19.74 -15.11 -13.92
N GLN A 84 19.23 -14.39 -14.92
CA GLN A 84 18.67 -13.06 -14.74
C GLN A 84 17.45 -13.07 -13.79
N ILE A 85 16.53 -14.03 -13.96
CA ILE A 85 15.35 -14.17 -13.09
C ILE A 85 15.80 -14.39 -11.64
N LYS A 86 16.72 -15.31 -11.39
CA LYS A 86 17.25 -15.57 -10.05
C LYS A 86 17.92 -14.34 -9.45
N GLN A 87 18.72 -13.60 -10.23
CA GLN A 87 19.35 -12.37 -9.75
C GLN A 87 18.32 -11.31 -9.37
N ILE A 88 17.28 -11.10 -10.19
CA ILE A 88 16.23 -10.12 -9.90
C ILE A 88 15.44 -10.54 -8.65
N ILE A 89 15.10 -11.83 -8.49
CA ILE A 89 14.41 -12.33 -7.29
C ILE A 89 15.26 -12.11 -6.04
N ASN A 90 16.58 -12.35 -6.11
CA ASN A 90 17.50 -12.09 -5.00
C ASN A 90 17.56 -10.60 -4.66
N GLN A 91 17.61 -9.72 -5.68
CA GLN A 91 17.59 -8.27 -5.46
C GLN A 91 16.28 -7.80 -4.80
N ILE A 92 15.12 -8.29 -5.27
CA ILE A 92 13.83 -8.00 -4.66
C ILE A 92 13.84 -8.42 -3.18
N SER A 93 14.27 -9.64 -2.88
CA SER A 93 14.31 -10.18 -1.51
C SER A 93 15.27 -9.38 -0.61
N PHE A 94 16.39 -8.94 -1.16
CA PHE A 94 17.35 -8.09 -0.44
C PHE A 94 16.75 -6.73 -0.10
N ILE A 95 16.12 -6.07 -1.07
CA ILE A 95 15.45 -4.77 -0.86
C ILE A 95 14.31 -4.91 0.17
N GLU A 96 13.53 -5.98 0.11
CA GLU A 96 12.47 -6.25 1.09
C GLU A 96 13.01 -6.44 2.51
N SER A 97 14.19 -7.08 2.65
CA SER A 97 14.83 -7.19 3.97
C SER A 97 15.29 -5.84 4.51
N GLN A 98 15.89 -5.00 3.65
CA GLN A 98 16.28 -3.64 4.02
C GLN A 98 15.08 -2.77 4.42
N LEU A 99 13.96 -2.88 3.68
CA LEU A 99 12.74 -2.17 4.02
C LEU A 99 12.23 -2.57 5.42
N LYS A 100 12.24 -3.86 5.75
CA LYS A 100 11.82 -4.33 7.09
C LYS A 100 12.73 -3.81 8.21
N GLU A 101 14.04 -3.70 7.96
CA GLU A 101 14.98 -3.13 8.92
C GLU A 101 14.72 -1.64 9.14
N LEU A 102 14.48 -0.88 8.06
CA LEU A 102 14.10 0.53 8.12
C LEU A 102 12.76 0.74 8.84
N GLU A 103 11.75 -0.07 8.54
CA GLU A 103 10.46 0.00 9.22
C GLU A 103 10.58 -0.26 10.72
N LYS A 104 11.44 -1.21 11.12
CA LYS A 104 11.73 -1.48 12.53
C LYS A 104 12.40 -0.28 13.21
N GLU A 105 13.39 0.33 12.55
CA GLU A 105 14.08 1.49 13.08
C GLU A 105 13.15 2.71 13.20
N ILE A 106 12.32 2.97 12.19
CA ILE A 106 11.29 4.01 12.24
C ILE A 106 10.35 3.79 13.44
N THR A 107 9.90 2.56 13.66
CA THR A 107 9.04 2.21 14.81
C THR A 107 9.75 2.47 16.14
N ASN A 108 11.04 2.16 16.26
CA ASN A 108 11.82 2.41 17.46
C ASN A 108 11.93 3.92 17.73
N ILE A 109 12.28 4.71 16.71
CA ILE A 109 12.38 6.18 16.83
C ILE A 109 11.01 6.76 17.20
N LEU A 110 9.92 6.32 16.55
CA LEU A 110 8.58 6.82 16.86
C LEU A 110 8.20 6.61 18.33
N LYS A 111 8.55 5.47 18.90
CA LYS A 111 8.31 5.19 20.33
C LYS A 111 9.04 6.17 21.26
N THR A 112 10.25 6.62 20.88
CA THR A 112 10.99 7.60 21.70
C THR A 112 10.37 8.98 21.68
N LEU A 113 9.57 9.30 20.65
CA LEU A 113 8.88 10.59 20.52
C LEU A 113 7.66 10.72 21.45
N ASN A 114 7.20 9.63 22.06
CA ASN A 114 6.01 9.60 22.94
C ASN A 114 4.80 10.34 22.32
N SER A 115 4.57 10.12 21.04
CA SER A 115 3.49 10.78 20.31
C SER A 115 2.22 9.94 20.32
N GLU A 116 1.09 10.59 20.61
CA GLU A 116 -0.23 9.95 20.60
C GLU A 116 -0.81 9.77 19.18
N ILE A 117 -0.03 10.04 18.13
CA ILE A 117 -0.51 10.01 16.73
C ILE A 117 -1.01 8.64 16.31
N THR A 118 -0.42 7.57 16.81
CA THR A 118 -0.80 6.19 16.49
C THR A 118 -2.10 5.74 17.17
N THR A 119 -2.63 6.54 18.08
CA THR A 119 -3.96 6.31 18.66
C THR A 119 -5.09 6.62 17.67
N ILE A 120 -4.78 7.35 16.59
CA ILE A 120 -5.76 7.71 15.56
C ILE A 120 -5.99 6.50 14.64
N THR A 121 -7.25 6.08 14.53
CA THR A 121 -7.61 4.95 13.68
C THR A 121 -7.13 5.13 12.23
N GLY A 122 -6.38 4.14 11.74
CA GLY A 122 -5.80 4.17 10.40
C GLY A 122 -4.36 4.70 10.34
N ILE A 123 -3.81 5.19 11.45
CA ILE A 123 -2.41 5.65 11.53
C ILE A 123 -1.60 4.62 12.34
N GLY A 124 -0.85 3.78 11.63
CA GLY A 124 0.18 2.92 12.23
C GLY A 124 1.54 3.62 12.30
N ASP A 125 2.54 2.92 12.81
CA ASP A 125 3.88 3.50 13.09
C ASP A 125 4.51 4.19 11.88
N ILE A 126 4.47 3.56 10.71
CA ILE A 126 5.10 4.11 9.49
C ILE A 126 4.36 5.37 9.01
N LEU A 127 3.02 5.35 8.99
CA LEU A 127 2.25 6.53 8.62
C LEU A 127 2.38 7.64 9.67
N GLY A 128 2.41 7.27 10.95
CA GLY A 128 2.62 8.21 12.07
C GLY A 128 3.96 8.91 11.97
N ALA A 129 5.02 8.17 11.74
CA ALA A 129 6.37 8.73 11.54
C ALA A 129 6.44 9.63 10.30
N SER A 130 5.84 9.21 9.18
CA SER A 130 5.76 10.03 7.97
C SER A 130 5.01 11.34 8.20
N ILE A 131 3.86 11.29 8.90
CA ILE A 131 3.07 12.48 9.22
C ILE A 131 3.86 13.42 10.16
N LEU A 132 4.50 12.88 11.20
CA LEU A 132 5.30 13.68 12.14
C LEU A 132 6.51 14.30 11.45
N GLY A 133 7.20 13.55 10.58
CA GLY A 133 8.34 14.06 9.82
C GLY A 133 7.97 15.22 8.89
N GLU A 134 6.81 15.15 8.23
CA GLU A 134 6.31 16.21 7.35
C GLU A 134 5.79 17.43 8.12
N ILE A 135 5.12 17.21 9.27
CA ILE A 135 4.62 18.29 10.12
C ILE A 135 5.77 18.99 10.84
N GLY A 136 6.77 18.23 11.32
CA GLY A 136 7.80 18.76 12.21
C GLY A 136 7.19 19.23 13.53
N ASP A 137 7.40 20.50 13.88
CA ASP A 137 6.78 21.09 15.06
C ASP A 137 5.35 21.54 14.80
N ILE A 138 4.38 20.96 15.51
CA ILE A 138 2.96 21.32 15.40
C ILE A 138 2.70 22.75 15.86
N SER A 139 3.57 23.36 16.66
CA SER A 139 3.41 24.72 17.16
C SER A 139 3.42 25.76 16.04
N ARG A 140 4.04 25.46 14.90
CA ARG A 140 4.07 26.31 13.70
C ARG A 140 2.69 26.54 13.08
N PHE A 141 1.69 25.73 13.43
CA PHE A 141 0.32 25.88 13.00
C PHE A 141 -0.51 26.43 14.15
N GLU A 142 -1.15 27.58 13.94
CA GLU A 142 -2.08 28.18 14.92
C GLU A 142 -3.44 27.50 14.88
N LYS A 143 -3.87 27.07 13.67
CA LYS A 143 -5.20 26.52 13.42
C LYS A 143 -5.11 25.25 12.57
N ALA A 144 -6.03 24.32 12.79
CA ALA A 144 -6.12 23.08 12.00
C ALA A 144 -6.28 23.34 10.50
N SER A 145 -6.93 24.43 10.09
CA SER A 145 -7.06 24.82 8.69
C SER A 145 -5.73 25.08 7.99
N GLN A 146 -4.71 25.55 8.71
CA GLN A 146 -3.37 25.75 8.17
C GLN A 146 -2.70 24.38 7.89
N LEU A 147 -2.92 23.38 8.74
CA LEU A 147 -2.44 22.02 8.48
C LEU A 147 -3.15 21.40 7.27
N VAL A 148 -4.47 21.63 7.12
CA VAL A 148 -5.24 21.18 5.95
C VAL A 148 -4.67 21.78 4.66
N ALA A 149 -4.36 23.09 4.66
CA ALA A 149 -3.74 23.79 3.53
C ALA A 149 -2.30 23.29 3.28
N PHE A 150 -1.52 23.06 4.33
CA PHE A 150 -0.17 22.50 4.24
C PHE A 150 -0.15 21.07 3.67
N ALA A 151 -1.18 20.28 3.93
CA ALA A 151 -1.39 19.00 3.28
C ALA A 151 -1.94 19.12 1.84
N GLY A 152 -2.39 20.32 1.44
CA GLY A 152 -3.05 20.57 0.15
C GLY A 152 -4.39 19.84 -0.01
N LEU A 153 -5.08 19.66 1.10
CA LEU A 153 -6.42 19.05 1.19
C LEU A 153 -7.54 20.09 1.27
N ASP A 154 -7.20 21.37 1.32
CA ASP A 154 -8.13 22.47 1.20
C ASP A 154 -8.80 22.48 -0.18
N VAL A 155 -9.96 23.13 -0.26
CA VAL A 155 -10.75 23.20 -1.49
C VAL A 155 -10.39 24.47 -2.23
N ALA A 156 -10.10 24.33 -3.53
CA ALA A 156 -9.94 25.48 -4.39
C ALA A 156 -11.29 26.19 -4.56
N ILE A 157 -11.37 27.45 -4.15
CA ILE A 157 -12.56 28.29 -4.32
C ILE A 157 -12.46 28.91 -5.71
N ASN A 158 -13.31 28.48 -6.63
CA ASN A 158 -13.47 29.14 -7.93
C ASN A 158 -14.69 30.05 -7.87
N GLN A 159 -14.46 31.25 -7.40
CA GLN A 159 -15.47 32.35 -7.41
C GLN A 159 -14.89 33.54 -8.16
N SER A 160 -15.60 34.02 -9.15
CA SER A 160 -15.32 35.30 -9.78
C SER A 160 -16.64 36.04 -10.02
N GLY A 161 -16.85 37.16 -9.32
CA GLY A 161 -18.09 37.90 -9.37
C GLY A 161 -19.30 37.05 -8.93
N GLU A 162 -20.33 36.96 -9.75
CA GLU A 162 -21.52 36.14 -9.48
C GLU A 162 -21.35 34.64 -9.79
N PHE A 163 -20.22 34.23 -10.38
CA PHE A 163 -19.98 32.84 -10.74
C PHE A 163 -19.44 32.03 -9.55
N THR A 164 -20.19 31.02 -9.15
CA THR A 164 -19.75 30.02 -8.18
C THR A 164 -19.58 28.67 -8.88
N GLY A 165 -18.33 28.19 -8.99
CA GLY A 165 -18.02 26.90 -9.60
C GLY A 165 -18.70 25.75 -8.86
N THR A 166 -19.37 24.87 -9.59
CA THR A 166 -20.08 23.71 -9.04
C THR A 166 -19.15 22.55 -8.66
N GLU A 167 -17.96 22.47 -9.26
CA GLU A 167 -16.95 21.44 -8.96
C GLU A 167 -15.74 22.05 -8.26
N MET A 168 -15.60 21.74 -6.98
CA MET A 168 -14.46 22.15 -6.17
C MET A 168 -13.47 20.98 -6.02
N LYS A 169 -12.26 21.16 -6.56
CA LYS A 169 -11.15 20.21 -6.41
C LYS A 169 -10.26 20.61 -5.23
N ILE A 170 -9.56 19.64 -4.65
CA ILE A 170 -8.52 19.91 -3.65
C ILE A 170 -7.35 20.65 -4.32
N THR A 171 -6.74 21.61 -3.59
CA THR A 171 -5.72 22.52 -4.16
C THR A 171 -4.44 21.79 -4.54
N LYS A 172 -4.06 20.74 -3.82
CA LYS A 172 -2.81 19.98 -3.95
C LYS A 172 -1.53 20.83 -3.84
N ARG A 173 -1.62 22.06 -3.35
CA ARG A 173 -0.50 23.02 -3.26
C ARG A 173 0.48 22.71 -2.13
N GLY A 174 0.09 21.86 -1.17
CA GLY A 174 0.93 21.51 -0.02
C GLY A 174 1.78 20.27 -0.22
N SER A 175 2.31 19.72 0.88
CA SER A 175 3.13 18.52 0.86
C SER A 175 2.40 17.30 0.24
N PRO A 176 2.93 16.70 -0.83
CA PRO A 176 2.35 15.51 -1.42
C PRO A 176 2.52 14.28 -0.51
N TYR A 177 3.58 14.22 0.29
CA TYR A 177 3.87 13.11 1.20
C TYR A 177 2.92 13.12 2.39
N LEU A 178 2.71 14.28 3.01
CA LEU A 178 1.72 14.45 4.08
C LEU A 178 0.31 14.11 3.56
N ARG A 179 -0.07 14.65 2.42
CA ARG A 179 -1.37 14.36 1.80
C ARG A 179 -1.56 12.88 1.56
N ARG A 180 -0.55 12.17 1.00
CA ARG A 180 -0.61 10.73 0.75
C ARG A 180 -0.80 9.94 2.05
N SER A 181 -0.03 10.27 3.08
CA SER A 181 -0.10 9.58 4.37
C SER A 181 -1.46 9.76 5.03
N ILE A 182 -2.00 10.98 5.04
CA ILE A 182 -3.34 11.28 5.55
C ILE A 182 -4.42 10.60 4.70
N TRP A 183 -4.25 10.55 3.38
CA TRP A 183 -5.22 9.90 2.50
C TRP A 183 -5.32 8.40 2.74
N ILE A 184 -4.18 7.71 2.89
CA ILE A 184 -4.13 6.27 3.22
C ILE A 184 -4.81 6.03 4.57
N ALA A 185 -4.47 6.80 5.58
CA ALA A 185 -5.09 6.70 6.91
C ALA A 185 -6.60 6.94 6.86
N ALA A 186 -7.05 7.96 6.12
CA ALA A 186 -8.46 8.28 5.94
C ALA A 186 -9.23 7.15 5.23
N THR A 187 -8.63 6.49 4.23
CA THR A 187 -9.23 5.36 3.54
C THR A 187 -9.52 4.21 4.51
N ILE A 188 -8.60 3.93 5.43
CA ILE A 188 -8.80 2.93 6.50
C ILE A 188 -9.88 3.39 7.47
N ALA A 189 -9.81 4.64 7.92
CA ALA A 189 -10.72 5.21 8.90
C ALA A 189 -12.18 5.29 8.40
N CYS A 190 -12.41 5.45 7.10
CA CYS A 190 -13.75 5.38 6.49
C CYS A 190 -14.51 4.09 6.83
N PHE A 191 -13.81 3.01 7.15
CA PHE A 191 -14.42 1.70 7.43
C PHE A 191 -14.17 1.20 8.86
N LYS A 192 -13.14 1.72 9.54
CA LYS A 192 -12.70 1.20 10.84
C LYS A 192 -12.92 2.16 12.01
N ASP A 193 -12.97 3.47 11.75
CA ASP A 193 -13.18 4.46 12.81
C ASP A 193 -14.66 4.63 13.13
N PRO A 194 -15.09 4.56 14.40
CA PRO A 194 -16.50 4.66 14.75
C PRO A 194 -17.17 5.97 14.30
N ALA A 195 -16.49 7.11 14.45
CA ALA A 195 -17.05 8.41 14.10
C ALA A 195 -16.88 8.76 12.61
N LEU A 196 -15.70 8.47 12.04
CA LEU A 196 -15.41 8.79 10.64
C LEU A 196 -16.14 7.87 9.66
N SER A 197 -16.42 6.60 10.03
CA SER A 197 -17.22 5.69 9.20
C SER A 197 -18.68 6.16 9.07
N VAL A 198 -19.26 6.66 10.14
CA VAL A 198 -20.60 7.26 10.11
C VAL A 198 -20.62 8.49 9.21
N TYR A 199 -19.62 9.36 9.35
CA TYR A 199 -19.49 10.53 8.50
C TYR A 199 -19.32 10.17 7.02
N TYR A 200 -18.47 9.17 6.73
CA TYR A 200 -18.26 8.66 5.37
C TYR A 200 -19.57 8.12 4.78
N LYS A 201 -20.29 7.24 5.50
CA LYS A 201 -21.57 6.69 5.05
C LYS A 201 -22.56 7.79 4.74
N LYS A 202 -22.71 8.79 5.63
CA LYS A 202 -23.61 9.94 5.40
C LYS A 202 -23.28 10.72 4.11
N LEU A 203 -22.01 10.76 3.70
CA LEU A 203 -21.63 11.40 2.44
C LEU A 203 -21.99 10.53 1.22
N ILE A 204 -21.79 9.22 1.32
CA ILE A 204 -22.20 8.26 0.27
C ILE A 204 -23.71 8.27 0.08
N ASP A 205 -24.49 8.24 1.17
CA ASP A 205 -25.97 8.28 1.14
C ASP A 205 -26.49 9.59 0.50
N ARG A 206 -25.71 10.66 0.58
CA ARG A 206 -25.97 11.95 -0.12
C ARG A 206 -25.51 11.94 -1.59
N GLY A 207 -25.16 10.79 -2.16
CA GLY A 207 -24.73 10.63 -3.55
C GLY A 207 -23.29 11.09 -3.85
N LYS A 208 -22.43 11.33 -2.84
CA LYS A 208 -21.04 11.67 -3.10
C LYS A 208 -20.26 10.45 -3.56
N LYS A 209 -19.40 10.63 -4.58
CA LYS A 209 -18.50 9.57 -5.06
C LYS A 209 -17.49 9.19 -3.95
N HIS A 210 -17.07 7.92 -3.93
CA HIS A 210 -16.13 7.37 -2.94
C HIS A 210 -14.92 8.28 -2.68
N LEU A 211 -14.17 8.64 -3.72
CA LEU A 211 -12.96 9.47 -3.56
C LEU A 211 -13.27 10.88 -3.01
N THR A 212 -14.45 11.43 -3.32
CA THR A 212 -14.89 12.72 -2.77
C THR A 212 -15.19 12.59 -1.27
N ALA A 213 -15.83 11.50 -0.86
CA ALA A 213 -16.12 11.21 0.54
C ALA A 213 -14.83 10.97 1.34
N VAL A 214 -13.89 10.16 0.80
CA VAL A 214 -12.56 9.97 1.40
C VAL A 214 -11.81 11.29 1.57
N GLY A 215 -11.84 12.19 0.59
CA GLY A 215 -11.23 13.52 0.68
C GLY A 215 -11.83 14.39 1.79
N ALA A 216 -13.13 14.27 2.05
CA ALA A 216 -13.78 14.94 3.16
C ALA A 216 -13.37 14.35 4.52
N VAL A 217 -13.24 13.02 4.61
CA VAL A 217 -12.72 12.33 5.79
C VAL A 217 -11.26 12.71 6.04
N ALA A 218 -10.42 12.77 4.99
CA ALA A 218 -9.02 13.19 5.09
C ALA A 218 -8.87 14.60 5.70
N ARG A 219 -9.74 15.55 5.32
CA ARG A 219 -9.76 16.89 5.95
C ARG A 219 -10.14 16.84 7.43
N LYS A 220 -11.15 16.02 7.80
CA LYS A 220 -11.47 15.81 9.23
C LYS A 220 -10.32 15.17 9.98
N MET A 221 -9.62 14.22 9.35
CA MET A 221 -8.45 13.59 9.94
C MET A 221 -7.32 14.59 10.19
N CYS A 222 -7.08 15.58 9.32
CA CYS A 222 -6.15 16.67 9.61
C CYS A 222 -6.51 17.43 10.90
N ASN A 223 -7.81 17.69 11.13
CA ASN A 223 -8.25 18.37 12.34
C ASN A 223 -8.01 17.48 13.58
N ILE A 224 -8.23 16.17 13.47
CA ILE A 224 -7.96 15.21 14.55
C ILE A 224 -6.45 15.16 14.82
N ILE A 225 -5.62 15.03 13.79
CA ILE A 225 -4.15 15.02 13.91
C ILE A 225 -3.68 16.30 14.60
N PHE A 226 -4.15 17.47 14.16
CA PHE A 226 -3.82 18.74 14.78
C PHE A 226 -4.18 18.76 16.26
N SER A 227 -5.39 18.32 16.62
CA SER A 227 -5.87 18.30 18.01
C SER A 227 -5.04 17.34 18.88
N VAL A 228 -4.77 16.12 18.40
CA VAL A 228 -3.97 15.12 19.12
C VAL A 228 -2.55 15.64 19.38
N LEU A 229 -1.89 16.18 18.35
CA LEU A 229 -0.52 16.67 18.47
C LEU A 229 -0.42 17.95 19.31
N LYS A 230 -1.36 18.89 19.15
CA LYS A 230 -1.37 20.15 19.90
C LYS A 230 -1.65 19.95 21.37
N ASN A 231 -2.59 19.07 21.69
CA ASN A 231 -3.03 18.83 23.07
C ASN A 231 -2.24 17.70 23.77
N LYS A 232 -1.45 16.95 23.02
CA LYS A 232 -0.71 15.75 23.50
C LYS A 232 -1.65 14.77 24.23
N LYS A 233 -2.83 14.53 23.67
CA LYS A 233 -3.84 13.62 24.20
C LYS A 233 -4.21 12.57 23.16
N PRO A 234 -4.45 11.32 23.60
CA PRO A 234 -4.86 10.25 22.69
C PRO A 234 -6.18 10.60 22.01
N TYR A 235 -6.36 10.07 20.82
CA TYR A 235 -7.61 10.21 20.07
C TYR A 235 -8.72 9.41 20.72
N THR A 236 -9.84 10.06 20.99
CA THR A 236 -11.08 9.42 21.43
C THR A 236 -12.18 9.76 20.41
N PRO A 237 -12.76 8.75 19.71
CA PRO A 237 -13.84 9.00 18.78
C PRO A 237 -15.07 9.56 19.49
N ASN A 238 -15.54 10.73 19.08
CA ASN A 238 -16.83 11.26 19.50
C ASN A 238 -17.91 10.72 18.54
N ILE A 239 -18.77 9.84 19.05
CA ILE A 239 -19.90 9.24 18.34
C ILE A 239 -21.11 10.17 18.40
#